data_836785ed6285b98414661c38387a01a1
#
_entry.id   836785ed6285b98414661c38387a01a1
#
_cell.length_a   1.000
_cell.length_b   1.000
_cell.length_c   1.000
_cell.angle_alpha   90.00
_cell.angle_beta   90.00
_cell.angle_gamma   90.00
#
_symmetry.space_group_name_H-M   'P 1'
#
loop_
_entity.id
_entity.type
_entity.pdbx_description
1 polymer ?
#
loop_
_entity_poly.entity_id
_entity_poly.type
_entity_poly.pdbx_seq_one_letter_code
_entity_poly.pdbx_strand_id
1 'polypeptide(L)'
;MTTSTKQSGDLLTVENYSGGFLTDTGELTPILHDVTFSLRQGNLTAIVGETGSGKSLIALSMLGLTPGTFRRTTGSILFDGQDLGSMTEPQWRQVRGSQIAMVFQDARAALNPVLSVGRQLIDACRANRGVSAREARTIATEALRDVRVPEPEQRMRQYPHEFSGGMAQRVMLALALICRPRLLVLDEPTTGLDVTIQADIMELIVEMTRSHGLTACLITHDLGVVAETCDDVVVLFNGRIREVGTCYQVLTDPTDQYTRGLLRASRFEEAA
;
A
#
# COMPACT_ATOMS: atom_id res chain seq x y z
N MET A 1 16.99 -9.28 25.57
CA MET A 1 17.75 -9.10 24.31
C MET A 1 17.27 -10.17 23.35
N THR A 2 16.19 -9.89 22.62
CA THR A 2 15.67 -10.77 21.57
C THR A 2 16.23 -10.23 20.25
N THR A 3 17.29 -10.84 19.78
CA THR A 3 17.82 -10.60 18.42
C THR A 3 16.75 -11.06 17.43
N SER A 4 16.08 -10.10 16.79
CA SER A 4 15.24 -10.35 15.60
C SER A 4 16.14 -10.95 14.54
N THR A 5 15.97 -12.22 14.27
CA THR A 5 16.72 -12.94 13.23
C THR A 5 16.08 -12.55 11.91
N LYS A 6 16.77 -11.71 11.10
CA LYS A 6 16.41 -11.43 9.71
C LYS A 6 16.25 -12.78 9.01
N GLN A 7 15.00 -13.22 8.77
CA GLN A 7 14.77 -14.35 7.88
C GLN A 7 15.21 -13.90 6.49
N SER A 8 16.02 -14.69 5.83
CA SER A 8 16.48 -14.41 4.47
C SER A 8 15.27 -14.44 3.54
N GLY A 9 14.71 -13.25 3.23
CA GLY A 9 13.50 -13.13 2.41
C GLY A 9 12.60 -11.95 2.73
N ASP A 10 12.77 -11.27 3.87
CA ASP A 10 11.94 -10.11 4.25
C ASP A 10 12.43 -8.82 3.58
N LEU A 11 11.56 -8.16 2.82
CA LEU A 11 11.85 -6.88 2.19
C LEU A 11 11.65 -5.71 3.16
N LEU A 12 10.57 -5.76 3.95
CA LEU A 12 10.28 -4.76 4.97
C LEU A 12 9.95 -5.45 6.30
N THR A 13 10.49 -4.94 7.39
CA THR A 13 10.21 -5.43 8.75
C THR A 13 9.78 -4.26 9.64
N VAL A 14 8.69 -4.40 10.34
CA VAL A 14 8.23 -3.51 11.40
C VAL A 14 8.54 -4.17 12.73
N GLU A 15 9.31 -3.50 13.60
CA GLU A 15 9.80 -4.07 14.86
C GLU A 15 9.37 -3.19 16.04
N ASN A 16 8.52 -3.73 16.92
CA ASN A 16 8.07 -3.10 18.17
C ASN A 16 7.62 -1.64 18.00
N TYR A 17 7.00 -1.34 16.83
CA TYR A 17 6.69 0.01 16.41
C TYR A 17 5.49 0.56 17.20
N SER A 18 5.72 1.65 17.92
CA SER A 18 4.69 2.35 18.68
C SER A 18 4.72 3.85 18.36
N GLY A 19 3.56 4.48 18.44
CA GLY A 19 3.44 5.91 18.21
C GLY A 19 2.02 6.41 18.38
N GLY A 20 1.87 7.73 18.39
CA GLY A 20 0.59 8.39 18.58
C GLY A 20 0.62 9.84 18.12
N PHE A 21 -0.48 10.54 18.33
CA PHE A 21 -0.62 11.93 17.95
C PHE A 21 -0.41 12.85 19.15
N LEU A 22 0.32 13.95 18.94
CA LEU A 22 0.38 15.03 19.90
C LEU A 22 -0.93 15.82 19.85
N THR A 23 -1.53 16.04 21.03
CA THR A 23 -2.65 16.96 21.20
C THR A 23 -2.16 18.41 21.17
N ASP A 24 -3.07 19.37 21.08
CA ASP A 24 -2.74 20.80 21.16
C ASP A 24 -2.10 21.18 22.50
N THR A 25 -2.32 20.39 23.55
CA THR A 25 -1.68 20.56 24.87
C THR A 25 -0.29 19.92 24.96
N GLY A 26 0.18 19.26 23.90
CA GLY A 26 1.47 18.56 23.84
C GLY A 26 1.46 17.16 24.49
N GLU A 27 0.30 16.65 24.89
CA GLU A 27 0.14 15.30 25.40
C GLU A 27 0.09 14.30 24.25
N LEU A 28 0.70 13.11 24.40
CA LEU A 28 0.69 12.07 23.40
C LEU A 28 -0.53 11.15 23.58
N THR A 29 -1.38 11.07 22.58
CA THR A 29 -2.44 10.06 22.49
C THR A 29 -1.91 8.85 21.70
N PRO A 30 -1.63 7.71 22.34
CA PRO A 30 -1.09 6.54 21.66
C PRO A 30 -2.12 5.92 20.71
N ILE A 31 -1.68 5.51 19.51
CA ILE A 31 -2.52 4.84 18.51
C ILE A 31 -1.94 3.49 18.13
N LEU A 32 -0.63 3.39 17.96
CA LEU A 32 0.06 2.14 17.61
C LEU A 32 0.83 1.65 18.82
N HIS A 33 0.73 0.33 19.10
CA HIS A 33 1.26 -0.28 20.29
C HIS A 33 2.00 -1.57 19.95
N ASP A 34 3.33 -1.53 19.97
CA ASP A 34 4.21 -2.70 19.82
C ASP A 34 3.92 -3.53 18.57
N VAL A 35 3.73 -2.84 17.45
CA VAL A 35 3.40 -3.46 16.17
C VAL A 35 4.64 -4.14 15.60
N THR A 36 4.55 -5.46 15.34
CA THR A 36 5.65 -6.26 14.80
C THR A 36 5.14 -7.22 13.74
N PHE A 37 5.64 -7.08 12.50
CA PHE A 37 5.39 -7.98 11.38
C PHE A 37 6.40 -7.75 10.26
N SER A 38 6.44 -8.64 9.26
CA SER A 38 7.30 -8.52 8.08
C SER A 38 6.52 -8.67 6.78
N LEU A 39 7.02 -8.04 5.72
CA LEU A 39 6.58 -8.24 4.35
C LEU A 39 7.64 -9.05 3.60
N ARG A 40 7.28 -10.27 3.21
CA ARG A 40 8.18 -11.16 2.46
C ARG A 40 8.30 -10.69 1.02
N GLN A 41 9.53 -10.73 0.50
CA GLN A 41 9.80 -10.33 -0.89
C GLN A 41 8.97 -11.17 -1.87
N GLY A 42 8.30 -10.50 -2.82
CA GLY A 42 7.50 -11.14 -3.85
C GLY A 42 6.12 -11.62 -3.39
N ASN A 43 5.74 -11.42 -2.10
CA ASN A 43 4.41 -11.76 -1.59
C ASN A 43 3.46 -10.56 -1.62
N LEU A 44 2.18 -10.88 -1.69
CA LEU A 44 1.07 -9.97 -1.42
C LEU A 44 0.58 -10.22 0.01
N THR A 45 0.87 -9.28 0.92
CA THR A 45 0.46 -9.34 2.34
C THR A 45 -0.71 -8.41 2.59
N ALA A 46 -1.80 -8.91 3.16
CA ALA A 46 -2.90 -8.07 3.60
C ALA A 46 -2.70 -7.57 5.04
N ILE A 47 -3.06 -6.31 5.30
CA ILE A 47 -3.28 -5.77 6.65
C ILE A 47 -4.79 -5.53 6.79
N VAL A 48 -5.44 -6.31 7.65
CA VAL A 48 -6.88 -6.27 7.85
C VAL A 48 -7.26 -5.83 9.26
N GLY A 49 -8.48 -5.35 9.42
CA GLY A 49 -9.04 -4.91 10.71
C GLY A 49 -10.07 -3.80 10.54
N GLU A 50 -10.75 -3.43 11.61
CA GLU A 50 -11.79 -2.39 11.60
C GLU A 50 -11.25 -1.00 11.23
N THR A 51 -12.16 -0.12 10.81
CA THR A 51 -11.86 1.31 10.59
C THR A 51 -11.31 1.91 11.89
N GLY A 52 -10.25 2.69 11.79
CA GLY A 52 -9.59 3.29 12.95
C GLY A 52 -8.62 2.37 13.71
N SER A 53 -8.40 1.13 13.27
CA SER A 53 -7.42 0.23 13.92
C SER A 53 -5.96 0.61 13.75
N GLY A 54 -5.64 1.59 12.87
CA GLY A 54 -4.27 2.06 12.62
C GLY A 54 -3.63 1.59 11.31
N LYS A 55 -4.36 0.89 10.43
CA LYS A 55 -3.85 0.33 9.17
C LYS A 55 -3.20 1.38 8.26
N SER A 56 -3.94 2.43 7.91
CA SER A 56 -3.42 3.52 7.06
C SER A 56 -2.26 4.26 7.72
N LEU A 57 -2.25 4.35 9.06
CA LEU A 57 -1.15 4.98 9.78
C LEU A 57 0.15 4.16 9.67
N ILE A 58 0.06 2.82 9.74
CA ILE A 58 1.20 1.93 9.46
C ILE A 58 1.67 2.11 8.01
N ALA A 59 0.75 2.14 7.03
CA ALA A 59 1.10 2.37 5.63
C ALA A 59 1.84 3.70 5.43
N LEU A 60 1.32 4.78 5.98
CA LEU A 60 1.97 6.10 5.93
C LEU A 60 3.32 6.11 6.64
N SER A 61 3.47 5.33 7.73
CA SER A 61 4.74 5.19 8.43
C SER A 61 5.82 4.52 7.58
N MET A 62 5.45 3.53 6.75
CA MET A 62 6.37 2.87 5.81
C MET A 62 6.94 3.82 4.75
N LEU A 63 6.26 4.95 4.48
CA LEU A 63 6.70 5.95 3.51
C LEU A 63 7.21 7.25 4.16
N GLY A 64 7.21 7.34 5.50
CA GLY A 64 7.53 8.58 6.21
C GLY A 64 6.58 9.74 5.88
N LEU A 65 5.29 9.41 5.61
CA LEU A 65 4.22 10.35 5.26
C LEU A 65 3.20 10.54 6.38
N THR A 66 3.57 10.18 7.61
CA THR A 66 2.68 10.39 8.76
C THR A 66 2.35 11.86 8.96
N PRO A 67 1.13 12.19 9.44
CA PRO A 67 0.76 13.57 9.76
C PRO A 67 1.77 14.23 10.70
N GLY A 68 1.96 15.55 10.57
CA GLY A 68 2.98 16.30 11.31
C GLY A 68 2.86 16.27 12.85
N THR A 69 1.69 15.89 13.37
CA THR A 69 1.44 15.69 14.81
C THR A 69 1.75 14.26 15.28
N PHE A 70 1.95 13.30 14.35
CA PHE A 70 2.34 11.93 14.73
C PHE A 70 3.78 11.89 15.25
N ARG A 71 3.99 11.13 16.32
CA ARG A 71 5.32 10.86 16.89
C ARG A 71 5.50 9.37 17.11
N ARG A 72 6.56 8.80 16.52
CA ARG A 72 7.08 7.48 16.89
C ARG A 72 7.65 7.54 18.30
N THR A 73 7.29 6.61 19.16
CA THR A 73 7.82 6.50 20.52
C THR A 73 8.86 5.41 20.67
N THR A 74 8.62 4.25 20.05
CA THR A 74 9.55 3.10 20.08
C THR A 74 9.56 2.37 18.74
N GLY A 75 10.49 1.44 18.59
CA GLY A 75 10.58 0.53 17.48
C GLY A 75 11.13 1.14 16.19
N SER A 76 11.15 0.37 15.14
CA SER A 76 11.70 0.74 13.83
C SER A 76 10.90 0.13 12.68
N ILE A 77 11.06 0.71 11.49
CA ILE A 77 10.63 0.14 10.22
C ILE A 77 11.87 0.01 9.35
N LEU A 78 12.25 -1.21 9.06
CA LEU A 78 13.44 -1.54 8.27
C LEU A 78 13.02 -1.91 6.85
N PHE A 79 13.57 -1.24 5.85
CA PHE A 79 13.43 -1.60 4.44
C PHE A 79 14.79 -2.09 3.93
N ASP A 80 14.84 -3.34 3.51
CA ASP A 80 16.09 -4.00 3.12
C ASP A 80 17.21 -3.88 4.19
N GLY A 81 16.79 -3.88 5.46
CA GLY A 81 17.66 -3.73 6.63
C GLY A 81 18.04 -2.30 6.99
N GLN A 82 17.60 -1.29 6.23
CA GLN A 82 17.83 0.12 6.54
C GLN A 82 16.64 0.73 7.31
N ASP A 83 16.89 1.36 8.47
CA ASP A 83 15.83 2.03 9.25
C ASP A 83 15.33 3.28 8.52
N LEU A 84 14.08 3.21 8.07
CA LEU A 84 13.37 4.29 7.39
C LEU A 84 13.20 5.53 8.29
N GLY A 85 13.06 5.32 9.61
CA GLY A 85 12.86 6.40 10.56
C GLY A 85 14.08 7.28 10.81
N SER A 86 15.27 6.84 10.37
CA SER A 86 16.53 7.59 10.43
C SER A 86 16.80 8.43 9.17
N MET A 87 15.97 8.28 8.12
CA MET A 87 16.19 8.92 6.84
C MET A 87 15.93 10.43 6.86
N THR A 88 16.83 11.16 6.24
CA THR A 88 16.66 12.59 5.91
C THR A 88 15.75 12.75 4.68
N GLU A 89 15.17 13.93 4.48
CA GLU A 89 14.31 14.19 3.32
C GLU A 89 15.01 13.95 1.95
N PRO A 90 16.30 14.27 1.74
CA PRO A 90 17.01 13.87 0.53
C PRO A 90 17.09 12.35 0.32
N GLN A 91 17.23 11.55 1.39
CA GLN A 91 17.21 10.08 1.31
C GLN A 91 15.81 9.56 1.00
N TRP A 92 14.78 10.13 1.62
CA TRP A 92 13.39 9.80 1.32
C TRP A 92 13.03 10.03 -0.15
N ARG A 93 13.54 11.09 -0.79
CA ARG A 93 13.34 11.35 -2.23
C ARG A 93 13.92 10.25 -3.12
N GLN A 94 14.94 9.53 -2.64
CA GLN A 94 15.53 8.40 -3.37
C GLN A 94 14.75 7.09 -3.14
N VAL A 95 13.92 7.02 -2.10
CA VAL A 95 13.15 5.83 -1.74
C VAL A 95 11.72 5.92 -2.26
N ARG A 96 11.06 7.07 -2.05
CA ARG A 96 9.67 7.27 -2.48
C ARG A 96 9.56 7.25 -4.00
N GLY A 97 8.67 6.39 -4.50
CA GLY A 97 8.43 6.17 -5.93
C GLY A 97 9.38 5.16 -6.56
N SER A 98 10.67 5.19 -6.27
CA SER A 98 11.67 4.30 -6.89
C SER A 98 11.86 2.96 -6.16
N GLN A 99 11.68 2.93 -4.83
CA GLN A 99 11.81 1.73 -4.01
C GLN A 99 10.47 1.35 -3.36
N ILE A 100 9.77 2.31 -2.79
CA ILE A 100 8.46 2.16 -2.16
C ILE A 100 7.50 3.14 -2.83
N ALA A 101 6.39 2.65 -3.35
CA ALA A 101 5.30 3.46 -3.88
C ALA A 101 4.00 3.19 -3.13
N MET A 102 3.06 4.12 -3.20
CA MET A 102 1.75 4.00 -2.55
C MET A 102 0.63 4.36 -3.50
N VAL A 103 -0.44 3.58 -3.44
CA VAL A 103 -1.74 3.86 -4.03
C VAL A 103 -2.67 4.25 -2.89
N PHE A 104 -3.22 5.47 -2.96
CA PHE A 104 -4.12 6.01 -1.94
C PHE A 104 -5.57 5.59 -2.21
N GLN A 105 -6.39 5.63 -1.17
CA GLN A 105 -7.80 5.27 -1.21
C GLN A 105 -8.61 6.08 -2.26
N ASP A 106 -8.38 7.39 -2.36
CA ASP A 106 -9.03 8.26 -3.34
C ASP A 106 -8.06 8.62 -4.47
N ALA A 107 -8.16 7.87 -5.58
CA ALA A 107 -7.34 8.10 -6.77
C ALA A 107 -7.54 9.49 -7.39
N ARG A 108 -8.76 10.02 -7.37
CA ARG A 108 -9.03 11.33 -7.96
C ARG A 108 -8.43 12.46 -7.13
N ALA A 109 -8.51 12.35 -5.80
CA ALA A 109 -7.91 13.33 -4.90
C ALA A 109 -6.37 13.27 -4.93
N ALA A 110 -5.79 12.10 -5.18
CA ALA A 110 -4.33 11.92 -5.25
C ALA A 110 -3.72 12.45 -6.56
N LEU A 111 -4.49 12.47 -7.65
CA LEU A 111 -4.04 13.01 -8.93
C LEU A 111 -4.18 14.54 -8.97
N ASN A 112 -3.18 15.23 -9.53
CA ASN A 112 -3.23 16.68 -9.67
C ASN A 112 -4.27 17.10 -10.75
N PRO A 113 -5.38 17.77 -10.38
CA PRO A 113 -6.48 18.05 -11.29
C PRO A 113 -6.15 19.05 -12.39
N VAL A 114 -5.09 19.86 -12.25
CA VAL A 114 -4.69 20.89 -13.23
C VAL A 114 -3.60 20.44 -14.19
N LEU A 115 -3.12 19.18 -14.03
CA LEU A 115 -2.15 18.56 -14.93
C LEU A 115 -2.79 17.40 -15.68
N SER A 116 -2.47 17.25 -16.97
CA SER A 116 -2.89 16.05 -17.71
C SER A 116 -2.23 14.80 -17.12
N VAL A 117 -2.91 13.66 -17.26
CA VAL A 117 -2.39 12.35 -16.80
C VAL A 117 -1.02 12.06 -17.38
N GLY A 118 -0.83 12.29 -18.68
CA GLY A 118 0.47 12.10 -19.32
C GLY A 118 1.57 13.00 -18.77
N ARG A 119 1.24 14.24 -18.39
CA ARG A 119 2.22 15.14 -17.76
C ARG A 119 2.68 14.58 -16.40
N GLN A 120 1.75 14.13 -15.56
CA GLN A 120 2.05 13.57 -14.25
C GLN A 120 2.92 12.32 -14.36
N LEU A 121 2.58 11.39 -15.26
CA LEU A 121 3.37 10.19 -15.51
C LEU A 121 4.78 10.48 -16.03
N ILE A 122 4.90 11.40 -17.00
CA ILE A 122 6.20 11.81 -17.57
C ILE A 122 7.07 12.45 -16.49
N ASP A 123 6.52 13.35 -15.67
CA ASP A 123 7.27 14.04 -14.63
C ASP A 123 7.74 13.05 -13.55
N ALA A 124 6.87 12.13 -13.11
CA ALA A 124 7.25 11.06 -12.15
C ALA A 124 8.36 10.15 -12.72
N CYS A 125 8.21 9.73 -13.97
CA CYS A 125 9.20 8.91 -14.65
C CYS A 125 10.57 9.62 -14.73
N ARG A 126 10.60 10.88 -15.16
CA ARG A 126 11.84 11.65 -15.29
C ARG A 126 12.51 11.92 -13.95
N ALA A 127 11.72 12.24 -12.92
CA ALA A 127 12.23 12.51 -11.59
C ALA A 127 12.96 11.29 -10.97
N ASN A 128 12.46 10.09 -11.26
CA ASN A 128 12.97 8.87 -10.62
C ASN A 128 13.92 8.04 -11.51
N ARG A 129 13.84 8.16 -12.85
CA ARG A 129 14.61 7.31 -13.76
C ARG A 129 15.68 8.04 -14.58
N GLY A 130 15.72 9.38 -14.48
CA GLY A 130 16.74 10.19 -15.17
C GLY A 130 16.69 10.11 -16.71
N VAL A 131 15.56 9.74 -17.29
CA VAL A 131 15.38 9.54 -18.74
C VAL A 131 14.99 10.83 -19.46
N SER A 132 15.17 10.86 -20.78
CA SER A 132 14.74 11.99 -21.62
C SER A 132 13.21 12.14 -21.66
N ALA A 133 12.70 13.33 -21.98
CA ALA A 133 11.26 13.57 -22.07
C ALA A 133 10.58 12.69 -23.16
N ARG A 134 11.27 12.37 -24.25
CA ARG A 134 10.76 11.49 -25.31
C ARG A 134 10.63 10.05 -24.79
N GLU A 135 11.64 9.56 -24.14
CA GLU A 135 11.66 8.21 -23.54
C GLU A 135 10.63 8.08 -22.42
N ALA A 136 10.56 9.08 -21.51
CA ALA A 136 9.55 9.11 -20.45
C ALA A 136 8.12 9.08 -21.00
N ARG A 137 7.87 9.71 -22.16
CA ARG A 137 6.55 9.66 -22.83
C ARG A 137 6.22 8.24 -23.28
N THR A 138 7.17 7.53 -23.88
CA THR A 138 6.98 6.14 -24.31
C THR A 138 6.68 5.26 -23.11
N ILE A 139 7.51 5.35 -22.04
CA ILE A 139 7.33 4.61 -20.80
C ILE A 139 5.96 4.91 -20.16
N ALA A 140 5.54 6.18 -20.13
CA ALA A 140 4.25 6.58 -19.58
C ALA A 140 3.06 6.00 -20.36
N THR A 141 3.17 5.94 -21.69
CA THR A 141 2.14 5.32 -22.55
C THR A 141 2.08 3.81 -22.32
N GLU A 142 3.24 3.15 -22.19
CA GLU A 142 3.33 1.72 -21.85
C GLU A 142 2.76 1.44 -20.46
N ALA A 143 3.09 2.25 -19.45
CA ALA A 143 2.55 2.11 -18.10
C ALA A 143 1.01 2.18 -18.05
N LEU A 144 0.38 3.04 -18.86
CA LEU A 144 -1.08 3.07 -18.99
C LEU A 144 -1.62 1.80 -19.66
N ARG A 145 -0.88 1.25 -20.63
CA ARG A 145 -1.25 -0.01 -21.31
C ARG A 145 -1.15 -1.20 -20.35
N ASP A 146 -0.09 -1.25 -19.56
CA ASP A 146 0.16 -2.32 -18.57
C ASP A 146 -0.97 -2.40 -17.52
N VAL A 147 -1.54 -1.24 -17.15
CA VAL A 147 -2.70 -1.19 -16.25
C VAL A 147 -4.06 -1.25 -17.00
N ARG A 148 -4.05 -1.70 -18.24
CA ARG A 148 -5.25 -1.94 -19.06
C ARG A 148 -6.12 -0.67 -19.26
N VAL A 149 -5.51 0.53 -19.35
CA VAL A 149 -6.21 1.76 -19.73
C VAL A 149 -6.40 1.76 -21.26
N PRO A 150 -7.65 1.85 -21.76
CA PRO A 150 -7.92 1.85 -23.20
C PRO A 150 -7.43 3.14 -23.85
N GLU A 151 -6.96 3.08 -25.12
CA GLU A 151 -6.51 4.23 -25.91
C GLU A 151 -5.47 5.10 -25.18
N PRO A 152 -4.36 4.53 -24.66
CA PRO A 152 -3.45 5.22 -23.75
C PRO A 152 -2.87 6.49 -24.35
N GLU A 153 -2.63 6.56 -25.67
CA GLU A 153 -2.13 7.73 -26.37
C GLU A 153 -3.09 8.94 -26.30
N GLN A 154 -4.40 8.70 -26.32
CA GLN A 154 -5.42 9.74 -26.13
C GLN A 154 -5.52 10.13 -24.67
N ARG A 155 -5.57 9.13 -23.76
CA ARG A 155 -5.69 9.33 -22.32
C ARG A 155 -4.54 10.13 -21.72
N MET A 156 -3.35 10.06 -22.29
CA MET A 156 -2.21 10.91 -21.92
C MET A 156 -2.52 12.43 -21.96
N ARG A 157 -3.49 12.86 -22.76
CA ARG A 157 -3.85 14.30 -22.91
C ARG A 157 -4.97 14.72 -21.96
N GLN A 158 -5.68 13.78 -21.39
CA GLN A 158 -6.83 14.02 -20.54
C GLN A 158 -6.42 14.38 -19.10
N TYR A 159 -7.34 15.02 -18.41
CA TYR A 159 -7.20 15.43 -17.02
C TYR A 159 -7.93 14.44 -16.09
N PRO A 160 -7.56 14.36 -14.80
CA PRO A 160 -8.15 13.39 -13.85
C PRO A 160 -9.68 13.40 -13.78
N HIS A 161 -10.30 14.56 -13.91
CA HIS A 161 -11.76 14.70 -13.86
C HIS A 161 -12.50 14.11 -15.07
N GLU A 162 -11.80 13.79 -16.16
CA GLU A 162 -12.37 13.17 -17.37
C GLU A 162 -12.40 11.62 -17.26
N PHE A 163 -11.89 11.06 -16.17
CA PHE A 163 -11.83 9.61 -15.95
C PHE A 163 -12.95 9.12 -15.02
N SER A 164 -13.49 7.91 -15.27
CA SER A 164 -14.30 7.20 -14.28
C SER A 164 -13.47 6.83 -13.04
N GLY A 165 -14.11 6.42 -11.94
CA GLY A 165 -13.41 6.01 -10.73
C GLY A 165 -12.39 4.89 -10.98
N GLY A 166 -12.82 3.81 -11.62
CA GLY A 166 -11.93 2.69 -11.95
C GLY A 166 -10.82 3.06 -12.92
N MET A 167 -11.06 3.96 -13.88
CA MET A 167 -9.99 4.47 -14.75
C MET A 167 -8.99 5.34 -13.99
N ALA A 168 -9.45 6.22 -13.10
CA ALA A 168 -8.56 7.03 -12.25
C ALA A 168 -7.69 6.13 -11.37
N GLN A 169 -8.27 5.04 -10.84
CA GLN A 169 -7.54 4.04 -10.04
C GLN A 169 -6.44 3.34 -10.86
N ARG A 170 -6.74 2.94 -12.11
CA ARG A 170 -5.72 2.39 -13.02
C ARG A 170 -4.62 3.39 -13.34
N VAL A 171 -4.96 4.67 -13.56
CA VAL A 171 -3.97 5.73 -13.76
C VAL A 171 -3.09 5.91 -12.52
N MET A 172 -3.65 5.85 -11.31
CA MET A 172 -2.86 5.92 -10.08
C MET A 172 -1.95 4.71 -9.91
N LEU A 173 -2.41 3.51 -10.26
CA LEU A 173 -1.56 2.31 -10.32
C LEU A 173 -0.41 2.51 -11.33
N ALA A 174 -0.69 3.00 -12.53
CA ALA A 174 0.36 3.32 -13.50
C ALA A 174 1.39 4.30 -12.94
N LEU A 175 0.92 5.35 -12.24
CA LEU A 175 1.79 6.35 -11.62
C LEU A 175 2.67 5.74 -10.51
N ALA A 176 2.13 4.84 -9.70
CA ALA A 176 2.87 4.14 -8.66
C ALA A 176 3.90 3.16 -9.25
N LEU A 177 3.55 2.45 -10.32
CA LEU A 177 4.37 1.39 -10.91
C LEU A 177 5.40 1.88 -11.95
N ILE A 178 5.24 3.10 -12.50
CA ILE A 178 6.08 3.62 -13.60
C ILE A 178 7.57 3.66 -13.25
N CYS A 179 7.91 3.79 -11.95
CA CYS A 179 9.27 3.81 -11.46
C CYS A 179 9.80 2.41 -11.07
N ARG A 180 8.98 1.37 -11.22
CA ARG A 180 9.27 -0.03 -10.87
C ARG A 180 9.72 -0.18 -9.41
N PRO A 181 8.87 0.18 -8.45
CA PRO A 181 9.18 0.03 -7.03
C PRO A 181 9.37 -1.44 -6.66
N ARG A 182 10.08 -1.70 -5.58
CA ARG A 182 10.20 -3.03 -4.98
C ARG A 182 9.04 -3.36 -4.04
N LEU A 183 8.46 -2.33 -3.40
CA LEU A 183 7.28 -2.43 -2.54
C LEU A 183 6.17 -1.50 -3.01
N LEU A 184 4.97 -2.04 -3.20
CA LEU A 184 3.75 -1.30 -3.45
C LEU A 184 2.83 -1.38 -2.24
N VAL A 185 2.51 -0.25 -1.63
CA VAL A 185 1.53 -0.14 -0.55
C VAL A 185 0.21 0.33 -1.15
N LEU A 186 -0.86 -0.39 -0.86
CA LEU A 186 -2.20 -0.18 -1.42
C LEU A 186 -3.16 0.09 -0.26
N ASP A 187 -3.62 1.32 -0.10
CA ASP A 187 -4.54 1.69 0.97
C ASP A 187 -5.97 1.73 0.42
N GLU A 188 -6.73 0.67 0.70
CA GLU A 188 -8.10 0.47 0.22
C GLU A 188 -8.30 0.77 -1.28
N PRO A 189 -7.53 0.14 -2.19
CA PRO A 189 -7.44 0.55 -3.60
C PRO A 189 -8.72 0.32 -4.40
N THR A 190 -9.69 -0.37 -3.86
CA THR A 190 -10.94 -0.75 -4.55
C THR A 190 -12.18 -0.13 -3.91
N THR A 191 -12.04 0.64 -2.83
CA THR A 191 -13.16 1.29 -2.14
C THR A 191 -13.91 2.24 -3.08
N GLY A 192 -15.26 2.09 -3.10
CA GLY A 192 -16.13 2.91 -3.94
C GLY A 192 -16.17 2.52 -5.41
N LEU A 193 -15.61 1.38 -5.78
CA LEU A 193 -15.71 0.78 -7.12
C LEU A 193 -16.76 -0.34 -7.13
N ASP A 194 -17.36 -0.58 -8.31
CA ASP A 194 -18.21 -1.75 -8.49
C ASP A 194 -17.39 -3.06 -8.46
N VAL A 195 -18.06 -4.17 -8.13
CA VAL A 195 -17.42 -5.48 -7.89
C VAL A 195 -16.59 -5.95 -9.09
N THR A 196 -17.05 -5.69 -10.32
CA THR A 196 -16.32 -6.11 -11.53
C THR A 196 -15.01 -5.36 -11.69
N ILE A 197 -15.04 -4.03 -11.50
CA ILE A 197 -13.84 -3.19 -11.57
C ILE A 197 -12.89 -3.51 -10.40
N GLN A 198 -13.41 -3.80 -9.22
CA GLN A 198 -12.62 -4.26 -8.07
C GLN A 198 -11.86 -5.54 -8.41
N ALA A 199 -12.54 -6.57 -8.94
CA ALA A 199 -11.92 -7.83 -9.35
C ALA A 199 -10.81 -7.61 -10.40
N ASP A 200 -11.07 -6.80 -11.41
CA ASP A 200 -10.10 -6.46 -12.46
C ASP A 200 -8.84 -5.78 -11.92
N ILE A 201 -8.99 -4.87 -10.93
CA ILE A 201 -7.86 -4.18 -10.30
C ILE A 201 -7.06 -5.14 -9.43
N MET A 202 -7.73 -6.01 -8.68
CA MET A 202 -7.05 -7.01 -7.86
C MET A 202 -6.31 -8.05 -8.70
N GLU A 203 -6.91 -8.52 -9.80
CA GLU A 203 -6.24 -9.40 -10.76
C GLU A 203 -4.95 -8.77 -11.30
N LEU A 204 -5.01 -7.49 -11.69
CA LEU A 204 -3.84 -6.73 -12.15
C LEU A 204 -2.73 -6.66 -11.08
N ILE A 205 -3.08 -6.37 -9.82
CA ILE A 205 -2.12 -6.32 -8.70
C ILE A 205 -1.46 -7.69 -8.50
N VAL A 206 -2.25 -8.76 -8.50
CA VAL A 206 -1.75 -10.15 -8.38
C VAL A 206 -0.81 -10.49 -9.54
N GLU A 207 -1.18 -10.14 -10.78
CA GLU A 207 -0.35 -10.34 -11.95
C GLU A 207 1.01 -9.62 -11.82
N MET A 208 1.01 -8.34 -11.39
CA MET A 208 2.24 -7.57 -11.17
C MET A 208 3.12 -8.19 -10.07
N THR A 209 2.53 -8.65 -8.98
CA THR A 209 3.26 -9.31 -7.89
C THR A 209 3.93 -10.61 -8.37
N ARG A 210 3.18 -11.47 -9.03
CA ARG A 210 3.67 -12.79 -9.45
C ARG A 210 4.63 -12.74 -10.64
N SER A 211 4.32 -11.90 -11.66
CA SER A 211 5.08 -11.88 -12.91
C SER A 211 6.32 -10.98 -12.85
N HIS A 212 6.32 -9.95 -12.00
CA HIS A 212 7.41 -8.97 -11.93
C HIS A 212 8.18 -9.00 -10.61
N GLY A 213 7.85 -9.93 -9.68
CA GLY A 213 8.50 -10.05 -8.38
C GLY A 213 8.25 -8.82 -7.48
N LEU A 214 7.16 -8.08 -7.72
CA LEU A 214 6.74 -6.95 -6.90
C LEU A 214 6.28 -7.47 -5.53
N THR A 215 6.75 -6.86 -4.45
CA THR A 215 6.18 -7.07 -3.13
C THR A 215 5.02 -6.10 -2.93
N ALA A 216 3.89 -6.57 -2.42
CA ALA A 216 2.75 -5.69 -2.18
C ALA A 216 2.18 -5.83 -0.76
N CYS A 217 1.73 -4.70 -0.21
CA CYS A 217 1.02 -4.61 1.05
C CYS A 217 -0.37 -4.02 0.80
N LEU A 218 -1.40 -4.85 0.95
CA LEU A 218 -2.80 -4.47 0.74
C LEU A 218 -3.47 -4.14 2.07
N ILE A 219 -3.95 -2.92 2.24
CA ILE A 219 -4.82 -2.54 3.35
C ILE A 219 -6.24 -2.64 2.86
N THR A 220 -7.04 -3.46 3.53
CA THR A 220 -8.46 -3.65 3.20
C THR A 220 -9.24 -4.13 4.41
N HIS A 221 -10.56 -3.98 4.36
CA HIS A 221 -11.50 -4.62 5.28
C HIS A 221 -12.25 -5.79 4.61
N ASP A 222 -12.04 -6.01 3.30
CA ASP A 222 -12.68 -7.06 2.51
C ASP A 222 -11.89 -8.37 2.61
N LEU A 223 -12.39 -9.30 3.43
CA LEU A 223 -11.76 -10.61 3.65
C LEU A 223 -11.97 -11.57 2.46
N GLY A 224 -12.98 -11.34 1.61
CA GLY A 224 -13.17 -12.09 0.37
C GLY A 224 -12.03 -11.84 -0.60
N VAL A 225 -11.70 -10.56 -0.83
CA VAL A 225 -10.54 -10.15 -1.63
C VAL A 225 -9.24 -10.74 -1.06
N VAL A 226 -9.07 -10.69 0.26
CA VAL A 226 -7.87 -11.25 0.93
C VAL A 226 -7.74 -12.74 0.70
N ALA A 227 -8.84 -13.49 0.84
CA ALA A 227 -8.86 -14.94 0.67
C ALA A 227 -8.45 -15.38 -0.75
N GLU A 228 -8.84 -14.59 -1.76
CA GLU A 228 -8.60 -14.91 -3.17
C GLU A 228 -7.21 -14.47 -3.65
N THR A 229 -6.62 -13.44 -3.05
CA THR A 229 -5.49 -12.76 -3.67
C THR A 229 -4.21 -12.75 -2.83
N CYS A 230 -4.30 -12.81 -1.50
CA CYS A 230 -3.16 -12.58 -0.61
C CYS A 230 -2.45 -13.88 -0.17
N ASP A 231 -1.13 -13.80 0.00
CA ASP A 231 -0.31 -14.89 0.51
C ASP A 231 -0.27 -14.90 2.04
N ASP A 232 -0.17 -13.71 2.65
CA ASP A 232 -0.04 -13.51 4.08
C ASP A 232 -1.06 -12.49 4.59
N VAL A 233 -1.41 -12.63 5.89
CA VAL A 233 -2.37 -11.72 6.56
C VAL A 233 -1.81 -11.25 7.89
N VAL A 234 -1.97 -9.96 8.14
CA VAL A 234 -1.72 -9.28 9.42
C VAL A 234 -3.04 -8.72 9.91
N VAL A 235 -3.53 -9.19 11.04
CA VAL A 235 -4.76 -8.70 11.67
C VAL A 235 -4.43 -7.63 12.69
N LEU A 236 -4.94 -6.42 12.49
CA LEU A 236 -4.71 -5.26 13.35
C LEU A 236 -6.01 -4.83 14.05
N PHE A 237 -5.96 -4.67 15.36
CA PHE A 237 -7.08 -4.18 16.16
C PHE A 237 -6.60 -3.24 17.25
N ASN A 238 -7.20 -2.06 17.36
CA ASN A 238 -6.85 -1.03 18.33
C ASN A 238 -5.33 -0.78 18.42
N GLY A 239 -4.69 -0.64 17.25
CA GLY A 239 -3.25 -0.36 17.14
C GLY A 239 -2.33 -1.51 17.54
N ARG A 240 -2.85 -2.73 17.73
CA ARG A 240 -2.07 -3.93 18.09
C ARG A 240 -2.25 -5.03 17.07
N ILE A 241 -1.18 -5.77 16.82
CA ILE A 241 -1.28 -7.01 16.06
C ILE A 241 -2.01 -8.04 16.90
N ARG A 242 -3.03 -8.67 16.33
CA ARG A 242 -3.80 -9.77 16.95
C ARG A 242 -3.33 -11.10 16.41
N GLU A 243 -3.08 -11.17 15.11
CA GLU A 243 -2.66 -12.41 14.47
C GLU A 243 -1.83 -12.11 13.21
N VAL A 244 -0.84 -12.94 12.91
CA VAL A 244 -0.03 -12.90 11.69
C VAL A 244 0.17 -14.33 11.22
N GLY A 245 -0.01 -14.58 9.94
CA GLY A 245 0.23 -15.89 9.35
C GLY A 245 -0.01 -15.91 7.84
N THR A 246 0.06 -17.10 7.25
CA THR A 246 -0.38 -17.27 5.87
C THR A 246 -1.88 -17.02 5.78
N CYS A 247 -2.35 -16.55 4.62
CA CYS A 247 -3.77 -16.30 4.38
C CYS A 247 -4.59 -17.54 4.72
N TYR A 248 -4.15 -18.72 4.27
CA TYR A 248 -4.83 -19.99 4.58
C TYR A 248 -4.95 -20.22 6.10
N GLN A 249 -3.86 -20.11 6.87
CA GLN A 249 -3.89 -20.34 8.33
C GLN A 249 -4.84 -19.39 9.05
N VAL A 250 -4.70 -18.08 8.80
CA VAL A 250 -5.49 -17.06 9.49
C VAL A 250 -6.98 -17.15 9.17
N LEU A 251 -7.34 -17.51 7.92
CA LEU A 251 -8.74 -17.58 7.49
C LEU A 251 -9.43 -18.90 7.82
N THR A 252 -8.68 -20.02 7.93
CA THR A 252 -9.29 -21.35 8.20
C THR A 252 -9.18 -21.81 9.65
N ASP A 253 -8.08 -21.47 10.34
CA ASP A 253 -7.83 -21.89 11.73
C ASP A 253 -7.27 -20.72 12.58
N PRO A 254 -8.04 -19.62 12.74
CA PRO A 254 -7.59 -18.46 13.50
C PRO A 254 -7.40 -18.79 14.97
N THR A 255 -6.31 -18.34 15.55
CA THR A 255 -5.96 -18.56 16.96
C THR A 255 -6.49 -17.45 17.88
N ASP A 256 -6.55 -16.20 17.37
CA ASP A 256 -7.01 -15.03 18.14
C ASP A 256 -8.55 -14.92 18.14
N GLN A 257 -9.12 -14.52 19.28
CA GLN A 257 -10.57 -14.39 19.46
C GLN A 257 -11.17 -13.27 18.59
N TYR A 258 -10.45 -12.15 18.42
CA TYR A 258 -10.89 -11.05 17.57
C TYR A 258 -10.92 -11.48 16.10
N THR A 259 -9.87 -12.18 15.64
CA THR A 259 -9.82 -12.73 14.26
C THR A 259 -11.02 -13.63 13.98
N ARG A 260 -11.37 -14.53 14.93
CA ARG A 260 -12.57 -15.38 14.81
C ARG A 260 -13.85 -14.56 14.70
N GLY A 261 -13.96 -13.48 15.48
CA GLY A 261 -15.11 -12.56 15.43
C GLY A 261 -15.22 -11.85 14.07
N LEU A 262 -14.10 -11.33 13.59
CA LEU A 262 -14.01 -10.64 12.29
C LEU A 262 -14.44 -11.55 11.12
N LEU A 263 -13.94 -12.80 11.10
CA LEU A 263 -14.31 -13.78 10.08
C LEU A 263 -15.78 -14.22 10.13
N ARG A 264 -16.36 -14.27 11.34
CA ARG A 264 -17.81 -14.57 11.46
C ARG A 264 -18.65 -13.42 10.93
N ALA A 265 -18.26 -12.17 11.21
CA ALA A 265 -19.00 -10.99 10.73
C ALA A 265 -18.99 -10.92 9.20
N SER A 266 -17.81 -11.12 8.54
CA SER A 266 -17.72 -11.10 7.08
C SER A 266 -18.57 -12.17 6.39
N ARG A 267 -18.67 -13.37 6.95
CA ARG A 267 -19.53 -14.45 6.40
C ARG A 267 -21.02 -14.14 6.47
N PHE A 268 -21.45 -13.28 7.40
CA PHE A 268 -22.83 -12.84 7.49
C PHE A 268 -23.14 -11.73 6.48
N GLU A 269 -22.17 -10.89 6.13
CA GLU A 269 -22.32 -9.86 5.09
C GLU A 269 -22.40 -10.47 3.68
N GLU A 270 -21.67 -11.56 3.41
CA GLU A 270 -21.75 -12.30 2.13
C GLU A 270 -23.06 -13.09 1.96
N ALA A 271 -23.78 -13.41 3.05
CA ALA A 271 -25.01 -14.18 3.04
C ALA A 271 -26.29 -13.32 3.07
N ALA A 272 -26.17 -12.01 3.18
CA ALA A 272 -27.29 -11.06 3.23
C ALA A 272 -27.41 -10.27 1.93
#